data_8c3f2431d35ae8e3ef9136e27349c7ad
#
_entry.id   8c3f2431d35ae8e3ef9136e27349c7ad
#
_cell.length_a   1.000
_cell.length_b   1.000
_cell.length_c   1.000
_cell.angle_alpha   90.00
_cell.angle_beta   90.00
_cell.angle_gamma   90.00
#
_symmetry.space_group_name_H-M   'P 1'
#
loop_
_entity.id
_entity.type
_entity.pdbx_description
1 polymer ?
#
loop_
_entity_poly.entity_id
_entity_poly.type
_entity_poly.pdbx_seq_one_letter_code
_entity_poly.pdbx_strand_id
1 'polypeptide(L)'
;MKLFKKAVLGTALAVLAVGLVGAATTTSQSVQMQIREICLLGVTGAPAALAIAPPAAGGDTPANATDNSTYLLYTSTVVAGKSRAITAAWGASDAAPAGCSLKLTATPNGGTNQGASAGQIIMGATAKNIVTTIKSCATGGAAGNGARLAYILSVDDVTALVANESKTVTITFTLTDAA
;
A
#
# COMPACT_ATOMS: atom_id res chain seq x y z
N MET A 1 -60.69 52.45 -54.75
CA MET A 1 -60.63 51.48 -53.68
C MET A 1 -60.50 50.08 -54.36
N LYS A 2 -59.34 49.46 -54.30
CA LYS A 2 -58.98 48.34 -55.16
C LYS A 2 -59.12 47.02 -54.39
N LEU A 3 -60.01 46.14 -54.85
CA LEU A 3 -60.17 44.78 -54.36
C LEU A 3 -59.11 43.87 -55.03
N PHE A 4 -58.28 43.23 -54.27
CA PHE A 4 -57.40 42.18 -54.76
C PHE A 4 -58.16 40.85 -54.70
N LYS A 5 -58.37 40.27 -55.82
CA LYS A 5 -58.82 38.85 -55.95
C LYS A 5 -57.64 37.90 -55.66
N LYS A 6 -57.80 37.05 -54.69
CA LYS A 6 -56.84 35.91 -54.46
C LYS A 6 -57.23 34.70 -55.33
N ALA A 7 -56.37 34.37 -56.25
CA ALA A 7 -56.46 33.11 -56.98
C ALA A 7 -55.89 31.98 -56.09
N VAL A 8 -56.73 31.00 -55.84
CA VAL A 8 -56.27 29.78 -55.16
C VAL A 8 -55.84 28.81 -56.23
N LEU A 9 -54.53 28.56 -56.35
CA LEU A 9 -53.94 27.54 -57.22
C LEU A 9 -53.85 26.24 -56.44
N GLY A 10 -54.72 25.33 -56.79
CA GLY A 10 -54.69 23.99 -56.21
C GLY A 10 -53.50 23.17 -56.75
N THR A 11 -52.53 22.95 -55.92
CA THR A 11 -51.39 22.08 -56.24
C THR A 11 -51.75 20.68 -55.76
N ALA A 12 -51.95 19.76 -56.69
CA ALA A 12 -52.10 18.32 -56.40
C ALA A 12 -50.75 17.77 -55.87
N LEU A 13 -50.73 17.42 -54.60
CA LEU A 13 -49.57 16.79 -53.97
C LEU A 13 -49.57 15.31 -54.29
N ALA A 14 -48.75 14.93 -55.26
CA ALA A 14 -48.43 13.52 -55.50
C ALA A 14 -47.54 13.07 -54.34
N VAL A 15 -48.09 12.28 -53.40
CA VAL A 15 -47.33 11.65 -52.34
C VAL A 15 -46.55 10.50 -52.99
N LEU A 16 -45.29 10.76 -53.33
CA LEU A 16 -44.33 9.70 -53.64
C LEU A 16 -43.95 9.04 -52.27
N ALA A 17 -44.49 7.88 -52.01
CA ALA A 17 -44.02 7.05 -50.88
C ALA A 17 -42.61 6.56 -51.19
N VAL A 18 -41.60 7.38 -50.91
CA VAL A 18 -40.22 6.92 -50.86
C VAL A 18 -40.10 6.07 -49.60
N GLY A 19 -40.02 4.77 -49.80
CA GLY A 19 -39.70 3.85 -48.72
C GLY A 19 -38.42 4.33 -48.03
N LEU A 20 -38.56 4.84 -46.82
CA LEU A 20 -37.43 5.11 -45.95
C LEU A 20 -36.76 3.76 -45.64
N VAL A 21 -35.79 3.39 -46.46
CA VAL A 21 -34.80 2.41 -46.06
C VAL A 21 -34.12 2.99 -44.85
N GLY A 22 -34.46 2.50 -43.65
CA GLY A 22 -33.92 2.98 -42.41
C GLY A 22 -32.41 2.75 -42.45
N ALA A 23 -31.68 3.76 -42.88
CA ALA A 23 -30.23 3.78 -42.71
C ALA A 23 -29.96 3.84 -41.20
N ALA A 24 -29.32 2.78 -40.68
CA ALA A 24 -28.87 2.80 -39.30
C ALA A 24 -27.91 4.00 -39.10
N THR A 25 -28.35 5.00 -38.36
CA THR A 25 -27.51 6.14 -38.00
C THR A 25 -26.72 5.75 -36.77
N THR A 26 -25.39 5.69 -36.88
CA THR A 26 -24.49 5.53 -35.74
C THR A 26 -23.96 6.86 -35.33
N THR A 27 -23.93 7.10 -34.03
CA THR A 27 -23.24 8.25 -33.42
C THR A 27 -22.18 7.73 -32.48
N SER A 28 -21.07 8.43 -32.32
CA SER A 28 -19.99 8.07 -31.41
C SER A 28 -19.68 9.22 -30.47
N GLN A 29 -19.29 8.90 -29.26
CA GLN A 29 -18.81 9.84 -28.25
C GLN A 29 -17.44 9.36 -27.75
N SER A 30 -16.51 10.29 -27.64
CA SER A 30 -15.20 10.02 -27.05
C SER A 30 -15.25 10.24 -25.55
N VAL A 31 -14.80 9.24 -24.78
CA VAL A 31 -14.66 9.33 -23.33
C VAL A 31 -13.17 9.19 -22.99
N GLN A 32 -12.59 10.19 -22.36
CA GLN A 32 -11.21 10.11 -21.84
C GLN A 32 -11.21 9.41 -20.49
N MET A 33 -10.44 8.35 -20.36
CA MET A 33 -10.21 7.62 -19.10
C MET A 33 -8.74 7.70 -18.72
N GLN A 34 -8.47 8.01 -17.44
CA GLN A 34 -7.12 8.14 -16.92
C GLN A 34 -7.00 7.45 -15.56
N ILE A 35 -5.97 6.64 -15.39
CA ILE A 35 -5.56 6.06 -14.10
C ILE A 35 -4.32 6.83 -13.65
N ARG A 36 -4.36 7.40 -12.44
CA ARG A 36 -3.22 8.07 -11.83
C ARG A 36 -2.43 7.10 -10.96
N GLU A 37 -1.16 7.43 -10.71
CA GLU A 37 -0.37 6.72 -9.71
C GLU A 37 -0.95 6.91 -8.31
N ILE A 38 -1.01 5.81 -7.57
CA ILE A 38 -1.47 5.77 -6.17
C ILE A 38 -0.33 5.21 -5.33
N CYS A 39 -0.08 5.85 -4.20
CA CYS A 39 0.95 5.46 -3.24
C CYS A 39 0.39 5.71 -1.84
N LEU A 40 -0.24 4.71 -1.24
CA LEU A 40 -0.85 4.78 0.08
C LEU A 40 -0.26 3.69 0.98
N LEU A 41 0.07 4.06 2.21
CA LEU A 41 0.62 3.18 3.22
C LEU A 41 -0.07 3.45 4.56
N GLY A 42 -0.39 2.40 5.29
CA GLY A 42 -0.95 2.46 6.62
C GLY A 42 -0.44 1.31 7.49
N VAL A 43 -0.55 1.46 8.80
CA VAL A 43 -0.22 0.42 9.78
C VAL A 43 -1.49 0.07 10.55
N THR A 44 -1.73 -1.21 10.79
CA THR A 44 -2.83 -1.68 11.64
C THR A 44 -2.29 -2.32 12.91
N GLY A 45 -2.97 -2.02 14.02
CA GLY A 45 -2.56 -2.49 15.35
C GLY A 45 -1.41 -1.67 15.94
N ALA A 46 -1.00 -2.07 17.12
CA ALA A 46 0.20 -1.58 17.80
C ALA A 46 0.96 -2.81 18.31
N PRO A 47 2.29 -2.87 18.19
CA PRO A 47 3.05 -3.98 18.73
C PRO A 47 2.91 -4.03 20.25
N ALA A 48 2.84 -5.22 20.81
CA ALA A 48 2.97 -5.40 22.25
C ALA A 48 4.36 -4.95 22.73
N ALA A 49 4.47 -4.60 23.99
CA ALA A 49 5.76 -4.28 24.59
C ALA A 49 6.68 -5.50 24.51
N LEU A 50 7.86 -5.31 23.92
CA LEU A 50 8.87 -6.34 23.83
C LEU A 50 9.71 -6.33 25.12
N ALA A 51 9.45 -7.26 26.02
CA ALA A 51 10.17 -7.38 27.28
C ALA A 51 11.01 -8.66 27.31
N ILE A 52 12.32 -8.52 27.55
CA ILE A 52 13.22 -9.66 27.77
C ILE A 52 12.85 -10.29 29.12
N ALA A 53 12.40 -11.52 29.09
CA ALA A 53 12.05 -12.28 30.28
C ALA A 53 13.28 -12.93 30.94
N PRO A 54 13.25 -13.13 32.28
CA PRO A 54 14.29 -13.90 32.96
C PRO A 54 14.35 -15.32 32.37
N PRO A 55 15.55 -15.92 32.31
CA PRO A 55 15.67 -17.32 31.91
C PRO A 55 15.07 -18.23 32.98
N ALA A 56 14.77 -19.49 32.58
CA ALA A 56 14.15 -20.48 33.47
C ALA A 56 15.09 -21.00 34.55
N ALA A 57 16.41 -20.97 34.29
CA ALA A 57 17.43 -21.47 35.23
C ALA A 57 18.59 -20.46 35.34
N GLY A 58 19.26 -20.50 36.49
CA GLY A 58 20.48 -19.71 36.68
C GLY A 58 21.59 -20.21 35.74
N GLY A 59 22.28 -19.28 35.09
CA GLY A 59 23.31 -19.57 34.09
C GLY A 59 22.82 -19.58 32.64
N ASP A 60 21.51 -19.64 32.40
CA ASP A 60 20.94 -19.55 31.07
C ASP A 60 20.89 -18.07 30.57
N THR A 61 20.93 -17.89 29.27
CA THR A 61 20.75 -16.57 28.64
C THR A 61 19.28 -16.19 28.54
N PRO A 62 18.92 -14.91 28.75
CA PRO A 62 17.55 -14.46 28.53
C PRO A 62 17.08 -14.67 27.10
N ALA A 63 15.82 -15.04 26.94
CA ALA A 63 15.23 -15.28 25.63
C ALA A 63 14.84 -13.98 24.93
N ASN A 64 14.93 -13.97 23.60
CA ASN A 64 14.44 -12.87 22.77
C ASN A 64 12.93 -12.65 22.98
N ALA A 65 12.49 -11.40 22.96
CA ALA A 65 11.08 -11.05 22.93
C ALA A 65 10.59 -10.84 21.49
N THR A 66 9.37 -11.28 21.19
CA THR A 66 8.82 -11.22 19.84
C THR A 66 7.39 -10.70 19.84
N ASP A 67 7.02 -9.94 18.79
CA ASP A 67 5.64 -9.58 18.46
C ASP A 67 5.44 -9.64 16.94
N ASN A 68 4.27 -10.12 16.51
CA ASN A 68 3.91 -10.23 15.10
C ASN A 68 2.43 -9.87 14.85
N SER A 69 1.85 -9.05 15.71
CA SER A 69 0.43 -8.70 15.72
C SER A 69 0.06 -7.56 14.76
N THR A 70 1.06 -6.88 14.16
CA THR A 70 0.84 -5.70 13.33
C THR A 70 1.07 -5.95 11.85
N TYR A 71 0.40 -5.14 11.02
CA TYR A 71 0.44 -5.30 9.57
C TYR A 71 0.61 -3.95 8.86
N LEU A 72 1.34 -3.95 7.75
CA LEU A 72 1.38 -2.85 6.79
C LEU A 72 0.34 -3.06 5.71
N LEU A 73 -0.57 -2.09 5.57
CA LEU A 73 -1.56 -2.04 4.50
C LEU A 73 -1.09 -1.04 3.46
N TYR A 74 -1.18 -1.41 2.19
CA TYR A 74 -0.78 -0.50 1.11
C TYR A 74 -1.61 -0.69 -0.14
N THR A 75 -1.76 0.43 -0.86
CA THR A 75 -2.30 0.49 -2.22
C THR A 75 -1.26 1.17 -3.10
N SER A 76 -0.93 0.53 -4.18
CA SER A 76 0.05 1.00 -5.15
C SER A 76 -0.52 0.89 -6.55
N THR A 77 -0.37 1.93 -7.37
CA THR A 77 -0.45 1.84 -8.83
C THR A 77 0.84 2.42 -9.40
N VAL A 78 1.48 1.68 -10.26
CA VAL A 78 2.77 2.05 -10.86
C VAL A 78 2.68 2.02 -12.38
N VAL A 79 3.56 2.77 -13.03
CA VAL A 79 3.76 2.69 -14.49
C VAL A 79 4.23 1.28 -14.87
N ALA A 80 3.84 0.83 -16.05
CA ALA A 80 4.26 -0.48 -16.55
C ALA A 80 5.80 -0.66 -16.50
N GLY A 81 6.23 -1.80 -15.98
CA GLY A 81 7.65 -2.13 -15.79
C GLY A 81 8.30 -1.53 -14.54
N LYS A 82 7.59 -0.69 -13.78
CA LYS A 82 8.09 -0.12 -12.51
C LYS A 82 7.59 -0.90 -11.31
N SER A 83 8.26 -0.70 -10.18
CA SER A 83 7.88 -1.26 -8.89
C SER A 83 8.20 -0.27 -7.77
N ARG A 84 7.67 -0.56 -6.58
CA ARG A 84 7.94 0.19 -5.35
C ARG A 84 8.54 -0.72 -4.29
N ALA A 85 9.10 -0.08 -3.28
CA ALA A 85 9.59 -0.75 -2.08
C ALA A 85 9.03 -0.06 -0.83
N ILE A 86 8.91 -0.81 0.26
CA ILE A 86 8.67 -0.24 1.59
C ILE A 86 9.98 -0.32 2.36
N THR A 87 10.39 0.82 2.91
CA THR A 87 11.54 0.92 3.79
C THR A 87 11.09 1.15 5.23
N ALA A 88 11.95 0.80 6.18
CA ALA A 88 11.79 1.10 7.60
C ALA A 88 13.07 1.75 8.16
N ALA A 89 12.89 2.75 9.02
CA ALA A 89 13.94 3.39 9.78
C ALA A 89 13.36 3.87 11.12
N TRP A 90 14.18 4.07 12.12
CA TRP A 90 13.81 4.79 13.35
C TRP A 90 14.45 6.18 13.41
N GLY A 91 14.10 7.00 14.40
CA GLY A 91 14.68 8.34 14.58
C GLY A 91 16.19 8.27 14.82
N ALA A 92 16.91 9.31 14.41
CA ALA A 92 18.39 9.33 14.51
C ALA A 92 18.90 9.25 15.98
N SER A 93 18.07 9.65 16.95
CA SER A 93 18.35 9.56 18.40
C SER A 93 17.81 8.28 19.04
N ASP A 94 17.08 7.45 18.29
CA ASP A 94 16.50 6.22 18.81
C ASP A 94 17.56 5.11 18.86
N ALA A 95 17.45 4.26 19.87
CA ALA A 95 18.33 3.11 20.06
C ALA A 95 17.58 1.99 20.80
N ALA A 96 17.97 0.75 20.57
CA ALA A 96 17.56 -0.36 21.40
C ALA A 96 18.20 -0.25 22.80
N PRO A 97 17.67 -0.95 23.82
CA PRO A 97 18.35 -1.09 25.11
C PRO A 97 19.77 -1.63 24.97
N ALA A 98 20.62 -1.30 25.90
CA ALA A 98 22.01 -1.76 25.92
C ALA A 98 22.08 -3.30 25.84
N GLY A 99 23.00 -3.83 25.06
CA GLY A 99 23.14 -5.26 24.82
C GLY A 99 22.08 -5.90 23.93
N CYS A 100 21.14 -5.11 23.38
CA CYS A 100 20.05 -5.60 22.53
C CYS A 100 20.06 -4.97 21.13
N SER A 101 19.44 -5.65 20.18
CA SER A 101 19.06 -5.08 18.89
C SER A 101 17.58 -5.34 18.60
N LEU A 102 16.93 -4.39 17.95
CA LEU A 102 15.58 -4.57 17.40
C LEU A 102 15.69 -5.02 15.96
N LYS A 103 15.15 -6.20 15.68
CA LYS A 103 15.08 -6.80 14.35
C LYS A 103 13.64 -6.72 13.83
N LEU A 104 13.49 -6.52 12.53
CA LEU A 104 12.20 -6.42 11.86
C LEU A 104 12.19 -7.28 10.60
N THR A 105 11.10 -8.02 10.41
CA THR A 105 10.79 -8.71 9.15
C THR A 105 9.39 -8.32 8.72
N ALA A 106 9.21 -7.96 7.45
CA ALA A 106 7.90 -7.77 6.86
C ALA A 106 7.62 -8.90 5.87
N THR A 107 6.50 -9.61 6.06
CA THR A 107 6.10 -10.72 5.20
C THR A 107 4.77 -10.41 4.54
N PRO A 108 4.75 -10.07 3.22
CA PRO A 108 3.51 -9.94 2.46
C PRO A 108 2.68 -11.23 2.51
N ASN A 109 1.35 -11.12 2.52
CA ASN A 109 0.46 -12.28 2.63
C ASN A 109 0.30 -13.09 1.33
N GLY A 110 1.13 -12.81 0.31
CA GLY A 110 1.17 -13.59 -0.94
C GLY A 110 0.14 -13.19 -2.00
N GLY A 111 -0.56 -12.07 -1.80
CA GLY A 111 -1.46 -11.51 -2.83
C GLY A 111 -0.70 -11.06 -4.09
N THR A 112 -1.40 -11.04 -5.23
CA THR A 112 -0.81 -10.66 -6.52
C THR A 112 -0.18 -9.27 -6.46
N ASN A 113 1.07 -9.15 -6.90
CA ASN A 113 1.83 -7.89 -6.98
C ASN A 113 2.13 -7.19 -5.65
N GLN A 114 1.88 -7.83 -4.52
CA GLN A 114 2.14 -7.25 -3.19
C GLN A 114 3.62 -7.22 -2.82
N GLY A 115 4.50 -7.67 -3.69
CA GLY A 115 5.93 -7.68 -3.48
C GLY A 115 6.44 -8.91 -2.73
N ALA A 116 7.70 -8.84 -2.34
CA ALA A 116 8.41 -9.89 -1.61
C ALA A 116 9.07 -9.32 -0.35
N SER A 117 9.19 -10.15 0.69
CA SER A 117 9.97 -9.79 1.87
C SER A 117 11.44 -9.56 1.49
N ALA A 118 12.04 -8.51 2.01
CA ALA A 118 13.48 -8.27 1.89
C ALA A 118 14.31 -9.08 2.91
N GLY A 119 13.64 -9.89 3.74
CA GLY A 119 14.26 -10.61 4.84
C GLY A 119 14.27 -9.83 6.15
N GLN A 120 14.96 -10.36 7.12
CA GLN A 120 15.12 -9.71 8.42
C GLN A 120 16.18 -8.61 8.34
N ILE A 121 15.84 -7.45 8.89
CA ILE A 121 16.76 -6.32 9.04
C ILE A 121 17.00 -6.04 10.53
N ILE A 122 18.18 -5.52 10.87
CA ILE A 122 18.41 -4.85 12.15
C ILE A 122 18.01 -3.39 11.96
N MET A 123 17.13 -2.90 12.83
CA MET A 123 16.64 -1.53 12.80
C MET A 123 17.77 -0.53 13.08
N GLY A 124 17.63 0.65 12.51
CA GLY A 124 18.58 1.73 12.63
C GLY A 124 18.03 3.03 12.02
N ALA A 125 18.80 4.12 12.13
CA ALA A 125 18.44 5.41 11.56
C ALA A 125 18.50 5.42 10.01
N THR A 126 19.28 4.53 9.42
CA THR A 126 19.33 4.39 7.96
C THR A 126 18.15 3.54 7.48
N ALA A 127 17.38 4.06 6.55
CA ALA A 127 16.25 3.36 5.95
C ALA A 127 16.72 2.09 5.22
N LYS A 128 16.06 0.96 5.50
CA LYS A 128 16.32 -0.34 4.87
C LYS A 128 15.06 -0.89 4.26
N ASN A 129 15.18 -1.54 3.12
CA ASN A 129 14.06 -2.22 2.47
C ASN A 129 13.54 -3.37 3.37
N ILE A 130 12.21 -3.44 3.52
CA ILE A 130 11.52 -4.53 4.22
C ILE A 130 10.57 -5.29 3.29
N VAL A 131 9.99 -4.61 2.29
CA VAL A 131 9.24 -5.21 1.18
C VAL A 131 9.74 -4.62 -0.13
N THR A 132 9.97 -5.46 -1.12
CA THR A 132 10.51 -5.05 -2.44
C THR A 132 9.57 -5.50 -3.56
N THR A 133 9.77 -4.98 -4.77
CA THR A 133 9.06 -5.42 -5.99
C THR A 133 7.54 -5.30 -5.94
N ILE A 134 7.02 -4.32 -5.20
CA ILE A 134 5.59 -4.02 -5.15
C ILE A 134 5.18 -3.39 -6.49
N LYS A 135 4.21 -4.00 -7.17
CA LYS A 135 3.62 -3.48 -8.40
C LYS A 135 2.24 -2.89 -8.12
N SER A 136 1.40 -2.75 -9.14
CA SER A 136 0.03 -2.29 -8.94
C SER A 136 -0.77 -3.34 -8.17
N CYS A 137 -1.20 -2.99 -6.96
CA CYS A 137 -1.92 -3.86 -6.04
C CYS A 137 -2.69 -3.06 -4.98
N ALA A 138 -3.58 -3.74 -4.27
CA ALA A 138 -4.17 -3.29 -3.03
C ALA A 138 -4.20 -4.47 -2.06
N THR A 139 -3.76 -4.26 -0.82
CA THR A 139 -3.74 -5.34 0.19
C THR A 139 -5.10 -5.57 0.84
N GLY A 140 -6.03 -4.62 0.69
CA GLY A 140 -7.28 -4.58 1.44
C GLY A 140 -7.10 -3.91 2.82
N GLY A 141 -8.21 -3.43 3.39
CA GLY A 141 -8.22 -2.66 4.64
C GLY A 141 -8.47 -3.46 5.92
N ALA A 142 -8.71 -4.77 5.83
CA ALA A 142 -9.01 -5.58 7.00
C ALA A 142 -7.74 -5.92 7.82
N ALA A 143 -7.92 -6.11 9.13
CA ALA A 143 -6.87 -6.62 9.99
C ALA A 143 -6.39 -8.00 9.49
N GLY A 144 -5.09 -8.22 9.48
CA GLY A 144 -4.47 -9.43 8.94
C GLY A 144 -4.14 -9.39 7.45
N ASN A 145 -4.60 -8.36 6.72
CA ASN A 145 -4.20 -8.13 5.34
C ASN A 145 -2.84 -7.42 5.26
N GLY A 146 -2.25 -7.44 4.05
CA GLY A 146 -0.98 -6.76 3.79
C GLY A 146 0.24 -7.52 4.24
N ALA A 147 1.30 -6.79 4.61
CA ALA A 147 2.54 -7.40 5.07
C ALA A 147 2.55 -7.48 6.59
N ARG A 148 2.62 -8.70 7.14
CA ARG A 148 2.78 -8.92 8.57
C ARG A 148 4.17 -8.45 9.00
N LEU A 149 4.20 -7.64 10.07
CA LEU A 149 5.43 -7.20 10.72
C LEU A 149 5.75 -8.13 11.88
N ALA A 150 6.96 -8.67 11.88
CA ALA A 150 7.50 -9.45 13.00
C ALA A 150 8.68 -8.69 13.61
N TYR A 151 8.49 -8.24 14.85
CA TYR A 151 9.50 -7.58 15.66
C TYR A 151 10.17 -8.58 16.57
N ILE A 152 11.50 -8.47 16.71
CA ILE A 152 12.27 -9.26 17.63
C ILE A 152 13.23 -8.33 18.37
N LEU A 153 13.07 -8.22 19.68
CA LEU A 153 14.11 -7.68 20.55
C LEU A 153 15.09 -8.80 20.88
N SER A 154 16.26 -8.75 20.26
CA SER A 154 17.28 -9.77 20.38
C SER A 154 18.30 -9.37 21.44
N VAL A 155 18.65 -10.31 22.33
CA VAL A 155 19.79 -10.17 23.22
C VAL A 155 21.03 -10.55 22.45
N ASP A 156 21.92 -9.57 22.24
CA ASP A 156 23.16 -9.75 21.50
C ASP A 156 24.38 -9.82 22.45
N ASP A 157 24.32 -9.10 23.59
CA ASP A 157 25.36 -9.12 24.63
C ASP A 157 24.73 -9.06 26.03
N VAL A 158 24.72 -10.20 26.72
CA VAL A 158 24.17 -10.32 28.07
C VAL A 158 24.94 -9.44 29.08
N THR A 159 26.24 -9.24 28.85
CA THR A 159 27.08 -8.47 29.81
C THR A 159 26.81 -6.96 29.75
N ALA A 160 26.21 -6.49 28.66
CA ALA A 160 25.82 -5.09 28.47
C ALA A 160 24.37 -4.80 28.90
N LEU A 161 23.59 -5.82 29.29
CA LEU A 161 22.20 -5.61 29.73
C LEU A 161 22.12 -4.78 31.00
N VAL A 162 21.23 -3.77 30.98
CA VAL A 162 20.96 -2.93 32.14
C VAL A 162 19.56 -3.23 32.67
N ALA A 163 19.45 -3.63 33.92
CA ALA A 163 18.16 -3.93 34.54
C ALA A 163 17.26 -2.69 34.57
N ASN A 164 15.96 -2.89 34.30
CA ASN A 164 14.93 -1.84 34.27
C ASN A 164 15.16 -0.76 33.18
N GLU A 165 16.07 -0.96 32.23
CA GLU A 165 16.16 -0.07 31.08
C GLU A 165 14.91 -0.21 30.20
N SER A 166 14.29 0.92 29.84
CA SER A 166 13.15 0.97 28.93
C SER A 166 13.42 2.01 27.85
N LYS A 167 13.21 1.62 26.60
CA LYS A 167 13.33 2.51 25.44
C LYS A 167 12.05 2.45 24.63
N THR A 168 11.61 3.60 24.15
CA THR A 168 10.55 3.72 23.14
C THR A 168 11.18 4.28 21.89
N VAL A 169 10.96 3.60 20.76
CA VAL A 169 11.46 4.03 19.46
C VAL A 169 10.28 4.26 18.52
N THR A 170 10.41 5.24 17.64
CA THR A 170 9.41 5.51 16.59
C THR A 170 9.91 4.97 15.26
N ILE A 171 9.22 3.99 14.70
CA ILE A 171 9.56 3.41 13.40
C ILE A 171 8.75 4.11 12.32
N THR A 172 9.45 4.68 11.36
CA THR A 172 8.87 5.29 10.16
C THR A 172 8.94 4.30 9.01
N PHE A 173 7.79 4.01 8.41
CA PHE A 173 7.66 3.23 7.18
C PHE A 173 7.43 4.17 6.01
N THR A 174 8.11 3.92 4.89
CA THR A 174 7.98 4.73 3.68
C THR A 174 7.78 3.83 2.47
N LEU A 175 6.72 4.07 1.71
CA LEU A 175 6.48 3.44 0.41
C LEU A 175 7.05 4.37 -0.67
N THR A 176 8.06 3.91 -1.41
CA THR A 176 8.82 4.70 -2.38
C THR A 176 9.01 3.91 -3.66
N ASP A 177 9.32 4.60 -4.74
CA ASP A 177 9.73 3.94 -5.98
C ASP A 177 11.00 3.13 -5.73
N ALA A 178 11.04 1.93 -6.29
CA ALA A 178 12.24 1.10 -6.24
C ALA A 178 13.30 1.71 -7.16
N ALA A 179 14.49 1.84 -6.63
CA ALA A 179 15.66 2.31 -7.41
C ALA A 179 16.06 1.28 -8.46
#